data_8c890089bfb5c2d8c02df3770d9cec5d
#
_entry.id   8c890089bfb5c2d8c02df3770d9cec5d
#
_cell.length_a   1.000
_cell.length_b   1.000
_cell.length_c   1.000
_cell.angle_alpha   90.00
_cell.angle_beta   90.00
_cell.angle_gamma   90.00
#
_symmetry.space_group_name_H-M   'P 1'
#
loop_
_entity.id
_entity.type
_entity.pdbx_description
1 polymer ?
#
loop_
_entity_poly.entity_id
_entity_poly.type
_entity_poly.pdbx_seq_one_letter_code
_entity_poly.pdbx_strand_id
1 'polypeptide(L)'
;DSLDSKILLLDYWLLTCRNTNTKIYSMSLKIVVLAKQVPDTRNVGKDAMKADGTINRAALPAIFNPEDLNALEQALRLKDTHPGSTVTILTMGPGRAADIIREGLFRGADNGYLLTDRAFAGADTLATSYALATAIRKIGDCDVIIGGRQAIDGDTAQVGPQVAEKLGLTQITYAEEILEVGD
;
A
#
# COMPACT_ATOMS: atom_id res chain seq x y z
N ASP A 1 23.23 -19.81 14.10
CA ASP A 1 22.13 -20.71 14.37
C ASP A 1 20.89 -20.11 13.75
N SER A 2 20.23 -20.89 12.98
CA SER A 2 19.36 -20.65 11.86
C SER A 2 18.16 -19.73 12.15
N LEU A 3 18.09 -18.61 11.45
CA LEU A 3 16.84 -17.93 11.12
C LEU A 3 16.04 -18.81 10.15
N ASP A 4 15.24 -19.72 10.68
CA ASP A 4 14.20 -20.39 9.91
C ASP A 4 12.96 -19.47 9.83
N SER A 5 13.06 -18.42 9.05
CA SER A 5 11.87 -17.66 8.62
C SER A 5 11.18 -18.46 7.52
N LYS A 6 10.16 -19.22 7.89
CA LYS A 6 9.21 -19.79 6.94
C LYS A 6 8.34 -18.66 6.38
N ILE A 7 8.82 -18.04 5.33
CA ILE A 7 8.03 -17.10 4.53
C ILE A 7 7.35 -17.92 3.45
N LEU A 8 6.05 -18.08 3.52
CA LEU A 8 5.22 -18.59 2.43
C LEU A 8 4.84 -17.44 1.50
N LEU A 9 5.02 -17.63 0.20
CA LEU A 9 4.97 -16.58 -0.82
C LEU A 9 3.55 -16.32 -1.33
N LEU A 10 2.98 -15.11 -1.17
CA LEU A 10 1.98 -14.51 -2.07
C LEU A 10 1.66 -13.01 -1.76
N ASP A 11 1.68 -12.20 -2.78
CA ASP A 11 0.88 -10.99 -3.09
C ASP A 11 1.05 -9.65 -2.35
N TYR A 12 1.97 -9.42 -1.41
CA TYR A 12 2.21 -8.07 -0.90
C TYR A 12 3.69 -7.77 -0.56
N TRP A 13 3.97 -6.48 -0.44
CA TRP A 13 5.29 -5.96 -0.05
C TRP A 13 5.28 -5.60 1.44
N LEU A 14 6.26 -6.08 2.18
CA LEU A 14 6.53 -5.68 3.54
C LEU A 14 7.82 -4.86 3.58
N LEU A 15 7.74 -3.65 4.12
CA LEU A 15 8.88 -2.75 4.26
C LEU A 15 9.02 -2.36 5.72
N THR A 16 10.18 -2.64 6.32
CA THR A 16 10.39 -2.36 7.74
C THR A 16 11.24 -1.11 7.94
N CYS A 17 10.80 -0.22 8.82
CA CYS A 17 11.44 1.07 9.10
C CYS A 17 12.43 1.04 10.27
N ARG A 18 12.62 -0.08 10.98
CA ARG A 18 13.30 -0.05 12.27
C ARG A 18 14.75 -0.48 12.25
N ASN A 19 15.60 0.42 12.75
CA ASN A 19 16.99 0.17 13.13
C ASN A 19 17.20 0.69 14.56
N THR A 20 16.69 -0.02 15.57
CA THR A 20 17.00 0.32 16.97
C THR A 20 17.11 -0.92 17.85
N ASN A 21 18.25 -1.08 18.52
CA ASN A 21 18.52 -2.04 19.59
C ASN A 21 17.68 -1.68 20.84
N THR A 22 16.44 -2.07 20.93
CA THR A 22 15.65 -1.90 22.15
C THR A 22 14.81 -3.15 22.42
N LYS A 23 14.99 -3.77 23.58
CA LYS A 23 14.17 -4.88 24.09
C LYS A 23 12.72 -4.48 24.16
N ILE A 24 11.81 -5.31 23.61
CA ILE A 24 10.42 -4.95 23.42
C ILE A 24 9.49 -5.88 24.21
N TYR A 25 8.73 -5.26 25.08
CA TYR A 25 7.48 -5.79 25.61
C TYR A 25 6.35 -5.13 24.80
N SER A 26 5.49 -5.92 24.15
CA SER A 26 4.26 -5.50 23.48
C SER A 26 4.37 -4.13 22.77
N MET A 27 4.95 -4.08 21.59
CA MET A 27 5.10 -2.84 20.85
C MET A 27 3.88 -2.51 20.03
N SER A 28 3.36 -1.30 20.21
CA SER A 28 2.43 -0.72 19.27
C SER A 28 3.16 -0.37 17.96
N LEU A 29 2.57 -0.71 16.81
CA LEU A 29 3.11 -0.49 15.48
C LEU A 29 2.41 0.68 14.80
N LYS A 30 3.18 1.52 14.14
CA LYS A 30 2.67 2.53 13.20
C LYS A 30 2.80 1.96 11.78
N ILE A 31 1.70 1.54 11.21
CA ILE A 31 1.65 0.83 9.93
C ILE A 31 1.12 1.76 8.86
N VAL A 32 1.82 1.88 7.75
CA VAL A 32 1.35 2.59 6.55
C VAL A 32 0.99 1.57 5.47
N VAL A 33 -0.23 1.65 4.97
CA VAL A 33 -0.69 0.85 3.83
C VAL A 33 -0.69 1.71 2.58
N LEU A 34 0.10 1.31 1.59
CA LEU A 34 0.04 1.90 0.25
C LEU A 34 -1.17 1.34 -0.49
N ALA A 35 -2.05 2.20 -0.95
CA ALA A 35 -3.26 1.78 -1.63
C ALA A 35 -3.53 2.61 -2.87
N LYS A 36 -4.11 1.99 -3.89
CA LYS A 36 -4.47 2.65 -5.15
C LYS A 36 -5.93 2.44 -5.50
N GLN A 37 -6.58 3.49 -5.97
CA GLN A 37 -7.84 3.37 -6.67
C GLN A 37 -7.57 2.98 -8.13
N VAL A 38 -8.18 1.88 -8.58
CA VAL A 38 -8.01 1.35 -9.93
C VAL A 38 -9.35 1.20 -10.63
N PRO A 39 -9.40 1.20 -11.98
CA PRO A 39 -10.61 0.85 -12.71
C PRO A 39 -11.00 -0.61 -12.44
N ASP A 40 -12.31 -0.86 -12.27
CA ASP A 40 -12.82 -2.23 -12.20
C ASP A 40 -12.80 -2.87 -13.60
N THR A 41 -11.81 -3.71 -13.84
CA THR A 41 -11.66 -4.43 -15.11
C THR A 41 -12.59 -5.66 -15.24
N ARG A 42 -13.32 -6.04 -14.19
CA ARG A 42 -14.26 -7.16 -14.22
C ARG A 42 -15.64 -6.73 -14.70
N ASN A 43 -16.01 -5.46 -14.50
CA ASN A 43 -17.30 -4.88 -14.88
C ASN A 43 -17.16 -3.95 -16.10
N VAL A 44 -16.68 -4.52 -17.21
CA VAL A 44 -16.44 -3.79 -18.45
C VAL A 44 -17.77 -3.61 -19.20
N GLY A 45 -18.39 -2.42 -19.09
CA GLY A 45 -19.57 -2.04 -19.86
C GLY A 45 -19.25 -1.67 -21.32
N LYS A 46 -20.29 -1.45 -22.11
CA LYS A 46 -20.13 -1.08 -23.55
C LYS A 46 -19.34 0.20 -23.79
N ASP A 47 -19.30 1.11 -22.82
CA ASP A 47 -18.61 2.40 -22.89
C ASP A 47 -17.15 2.34 -22.36
N ALA A 48 -16.68 1.15 -22.03
CA ALA A 48 -15.35 0.94 -21.47
C ALA A 48 -14.21 1.17 -22.47
N MET A 49 -14.52 1.12 -23.76
CA MET A 49 -13.57 1.37 -24.84
C MET A 49 -13.90 2.69 -25.55
N LYS A 50 -12.88 3.50 -25.77
CA LYS A 50 -12.99 4.67 -26.64
C LYS A 50 -12.99 4.26 -28.13
N ALA A 51 -13.41 5.16 -29.01
CA ALA A 51 -13.41 4.93 -30.45
C ALA A 51 -12.01 4.63 -31.03
N ASP A 52 -10.95 5.06 -30.35
CA ASP A 52 -9.54 4.81 -30.71
C ASP A 52 -9.00 3.47 -30.19
N GLY A 53 -9.84 2.64 -29.56
CA GLY A 53 -9.45 1.34 -28.98
C GLY A 53 -8.78 1.43 -27.61
N THR A 54 -8.65 2.62 -27.02
CA THR A 54 -8.10 2.77 -25.67
C THR A 54 -9.18 2.63 -24.57
N ILE A 55 -8.76 2.23 -23.37
CA ILE A 55 -9.68 2.09 -22.25
C ILE A 55 -10.19 3.46 -21.80
N ASN A 56 -11.51 3.60 -21.70
CA ASN A 56 -12.16 4.76 -21.12
C ASN A 56 -12.21 4.62 -19.58
N ARG A 57 -11.10 4.90 -18.91
CA ARG A 57 -10.99 4.78 -17.45
C ARG A 57 -12.01 5.62 -16.67
N ALA A 58 -12.57 6.65 -17.29
CA ALA A 58 -13.59 7.48 -16.64
C ALA A 58 -14.98 6.83 -16.64
N ALA A 59 -15.26 5.92 -17.56
CA ALA A 59 -16.51 5.19 -17.67
C ALA A 59 -16.53 3.89 -16.84
N LEU A 60 -15.38 3.43 -16.35
CA LEU A 60 -15.30 2.26 -15.49
C LEU A 60 -15.52 2.65 -14.02
N PRO A 61 -16.29 1.85 -13.26
CA PRO A 61 -16.31 1.96 -11.81
C PRO A 61 -14.89 1.93 -11.27
N ALA A 62 -14.61 2.75 -10.26
CA ALA A 62 -13.31 2.75 -9.60
C ALA A 62 -13.43 1.94 -8.31
N ILE A 63 -12.47 1.07 -8.07
CA ILE A 63 -12.43 0.19 -6.90
C ILE A 63 -11.10 0.32 -6.16
N PHE A 64 -11.07 -0.14 -4.94
CA PHE A 64 -9.83 -0.40 -4.19
C PHE A 64 -9.05 -1.50 -4.94
N ASN A 65 -7.76 -1.31 -5.18
CA ASN A 65 -6.93 -2.34 -5.81
C ASN A 65 -6.98 -3.64 -4.99
N PRO A 66 -7.38 -4.79 -5.56
CA PRO A 66 -7.56 -6.03 -4.80
C PRO A 66 -6.31 -6.49 -4.05
N GLU A 67 -5.12 -6.31 -4.64
CA GLU A 67 -3.87 -6.67 -3.97
C GLU A 67 -3.58 -5.75 -2.78
N ASP A 68 -3.97 -4.48 -2.83
CA ASP A 68 -3.82 -3.55 -1.70
C ASP A 68 -4.85 -3.84 -0.59
N LEU A 69 -6.00 -4.47 -0.91
CA LEU A 69 -6.91 -4.98 0.11
C LEU A 69 -6.29 -6.12 0.93
N ASN A 70 -5.50 -6.98 0.29
CA ASN A 70 -4.74 -8.01 1.02
C ASN A 70 -3.70 -7.36 1.95
N ALA A 71 -3.01 -6.33 1.47
CA ALA A 71 -2.08 -5.55 2.29
C ALA A 71 -2.77 -4.89 3.49
N LEU A 72 -3.95 -4.31 3.28
CA LEU A 72 -4.76 -3.71 4.35
C LEU A 72 -5.19 -4.77 5.38
N GLU A 73 -5.64 -5.93 4.94
CA GLU A 73 -6.01 -7.04 5.83
C GLU A 73 -4.85 -7.46 6.73
N GLN A 74 -3.65 -7.60 6.17
CA GLN A 74 -2.46 -7.95 6.97
C GLN A 74 -2.11 -6.83 7.97
N ALA A 75 -2.24 -5.57 7.58
CA ALA A 75 -2.05 -4.44 8.49
C ALA A 75 -3.04 -4.46 9.66
N LEU A 76 -4.31 -4.77 9.38
CA LEU A 76 -5.35 -4.88 10.41
C LEU A 76 -5.11 -6.07 11.36
N ARG A 77 -4.67 -7.22 10.84
CA ARG A 77 -4.26 -8.37 11.68
C ARG A 77 -3.10 -8.02 12.60
N LEU A 78 -2.10 -7.29 12.10
CA LEU A 78 -1.01 -6.80 12.94
C LEU A 78 -1.52 -5.85 14.02
N LYS A 79 -2.43 -4.94 13.68
CA LYS A 79 -3.06 -4.04 14.64
C LYS A 79 -3.81 -4.80 15.73
N ASP A 80 -4.55 -5.85 15.38
CA ASP A 80 -5.32 -6.67 16.33
C ASP A 80 -4.41 -7.44 17.28
N THR A 81 -3.25 -7.90 16.81
CA THR A 81 -2.29 -8.68 17.62
C THR A 81 -1.32 -7.79 18.42
N HIS A 82 -1.20 -6.50 18.08
CA HIS A 82 -0.31 -5.54 18.74
C HIS A 82 -1.11 -4.34 19.27
N PRO A 83 -1.64 -4.41 20.49
CA PRO A 83 -2.48 -3.34 21.07
C PRO A 83 -1.81 -1.98 21.05
N GLY A 84 -2.59 -0.96 20.68
CA GLY A 84 -2.09 0.42 20.53
C GLY A 84 -1.51 0.73 19.14
N SER A 85 -1.46 -0.25 18.23
CA SER A 85 -1.02 -0.04 16.85
C SER A 85 -2.03 0.78 16.06
N THR A 86 -1.53 1.48 15.05
CA THR A 86 -2.34 2.29 14.14
C THR A 86 -2.07 1.94 12.68
N VAL A 87 -3.13 1.94 11.87
CA VAL A 87 -3.08 1.70 10.43
C VAL A 87 -3.46 2.97 9.68
N THR A 88 -2.56 3.45 8.84
CA THR A 88 -2.71 4.65 8.03
C THR A 88 -2.70 4.29 6.55
N ILE A 89 -3.73 4.66 5.81
CA ILE A 89 -3.80 4.47 4.36
C ILE A 89 -3.15 5.67 3.67
N LEU A 90 -2.25 5.40 2.74
CA LEU A 90 -1.65 6.41 1.89
C LEU A 90 -1.97 6.09 0.42
N THR A 91 -2.63 7.01 -0.25
CA THR A 91 -2.96 6.90 -1.68
C THR A 91 -2.53 8.14 -2.45
N MET A 92 -2.16 7.95 -3.72
CA MET A 92 -1.89 9.03 -4.66
C MET A 92 -2.86 8.92 -5.83
N GLY A 93 -3.62 9.99 -6.09
CA GLY A 93 -4.61 9.97 -7.15
C GLY A 93 -5.47 11.23 -7.21
N PRO A 94 -6.45 11.26 -8.12
CA PRO A 94 -7.41 12.36 -8.19
C PRO A 94 -8.29 12.40 -6.94
N GLY A 95 -9.00 13.52 -6.71
CA GLY A 95 -9.83 13.72 -5.52
C GLY A 95 -10.81 12.57 -5.21
N ARG A 96 -11.32 11.87 -6.24
CA ARG A 96 -12.20 10.70 -6.07
C ARG A 96 -11.49 9.51 -5.40
N ALA A 97 -10.16 9.45 -5.40
CA ALA A 97 -9.42 8.40 -4.69
C ALA A 97 -9.61 8.46 -3.17
N ALA A 98 -10.22 9.53 -2.63
CA ALA A 98 -10.66 9.57 -1.24
C ALA A 98 -11.66 8.45 -0.90
N ASP A 99 -12.35 7.87 -1.88
CA ASP A 99 -13.35 6.80 -1.66
C ASP A 99 -12.68 5.54 -1.11
N ILE A 100 -11.48 5.18 -1.59
CA ILE A 100 -10.76 4.02 -1.05
C ILE A 100 -10.24 4.28 0.38
N ILE A 101 -9.93 5.52 0.73
CA ILE A 101 -9.60 5.87 2.12
C ILE A 101 -10.84 5.65 3.00
N ARG A 102 -12.02 6.13 2.59
CA ARG A 102 -13.26 5.90 3.34
C ARG A 102 -13.54 4.42 3.51
N GLU A 103 -13.40 3.63 2.43
CA GLU A 103 -13.56 2.18 2.49
C GLU A 103 -12.58 1.55 3.49
N GLY A 104 -11.31 1.93 3.47
CA GLY A 104 -10.32 1.41 4.40
C GLY A 104 -10.58 1.80 5.86
N LEU A 105 -11.07 3.03 6.11
CA LEU A 105 -11.51 3.45 7.44
C LEU A 105 -12.70 2.62 7.94
N PHE A 106 -13.68 2.33 7.08
CA PHE A 106 -14.78 1.42 7.42
C PHE A 106 -14.32 -0.01 7.73
N ARG A 107 -13.20 -0.44 7.15
CA ARG A 107 -12.59 -1.76 7.43
C ARG A 107 -11.76 -1.79 8.71
N GLY A 108 -11.45 -0.64 9.30
CA GLY A 108 -10.74 -0.57 10.58
C GLY A 108 -9.40 0.19 10.58
N ALA A 109 -9.01 0.80 9.46
CA ALA A 109 -7.89 1.75 9.44
C ALA A 109 -8.22 2.99 10.30
N ASP A 110 -7.19 3.63 10.86
CA ASP A 110 -7.34 4.77 11.78
C ASP A 110 -7.23 6.10 11.05
N ASN A 111 -6.38 6.19 10.04
CA ASN A 111 -6.07 7.42 9.32
C ASN A 111 -5.99 7.20 7.81
N GLY A 112 -6.07 8.28 7.06
CA GLY A 112 -5.84 8.23 5.62
C GLY A 112 -5.31 9.55 5.07
N TYR A 113 -4.37 9.45 4.13
CA TYR A 113 -3.80 10.58 3.42
C TYR A 113 -3.96 10.41 1.91
N LEU A 114 -4.45 11.45 1.26
CA LEU A 114 -4.57 11.53 -0.18
C LEU A 114 -3.55 12.53 -0.73
N LEU A 115 -2.62 12.03 -1.55
CA LEU A 115 -1.77 12.88 -2.37
C LEU A 115 -2.51 13.21 -3.66
N THR A 116 -2.95 14.45 -3.79
CA THR A 116 -3.69 14.90 -4.97
C THR A 116 -3.19 16.24 -5.44
N ASP A 117 -2.71 16.27 -6.67
CA ASP A 117 -2.34 17.47 -7.41
C ASP A 117 -2.39 17.17 -8.90
N ARG A 118 -2.63 18.19 -9.73
CA ARG A 118 -2.57 18.06 -11.18
C ARG A 118 -1.16 17.72 -11.69
N ALA A 119 -0.13 18.14 -10.96
CA ALA A 119 1.27 17.81 -11.25
C ALA A 119 1.57 16.30 -11.18
N PHE A 120 0.76 15.52 -10.49
CA PHE A 120 0.92 14.06 -10.42
C PHE A 120 0.29 13.33 -11.61
N ALA A 121 -0.45 14.03 -12.48
CA ALA A 121 -1.08 13.41 -13.64
C ALA A 121 -0.02 12.89 -14.62
N GLY A 122 -0.09 11.60 -14.98
CA GLY A 122 0.88 10.97 -15.87
C GLY A 122 2.21 10.59 -15.21
N ALA A 123 2.32 10.68 -13.88
CA ALA A 123 3.51 10.23 -13.16
C ALA A 123 3.79 8.74 -13.46
N ASP A 124 5.03 8.45 -13.80
CA ASP A 124 5.54 7.08 -13.91
C ASP A 124 5.80 6.48 -12.51
N THR A 125 6.30 5.26 -12.46
CA THR A 125 6.57 4.57 -11.19
C THR A 125 7.65 5.27 -10.36
N LEU A 126 8.63 5.90 -11.02
CA LEU A 126 9.72 6.62 -10.35
C LEU A 126 9.21 7.89 -9.66
N ALA A 127 8.42 8.71 -10.36
CA ALA A 127 7.80 9.91 -9.81
C ALA A 127 6.78 9.57 -8.73
N THR A 128 5.96 8.53 -8.94
CA THR A 128 4.99 8.04 -7.96
C THR A 128 5.68 7.61 -6.67
N SER A 129 6.71 6.77 -6.76
CA SER A 129 7.44 6.30 -5.58
C SER A 129 8.17 7.44 -4.85
N TYR A 130 8.65 8.45 -5.57
CA TYR A 130 9.25 9.64 -4.96
C TYR A 130 8.23 10.45 -4.15
N ALA A 131 7.04 10.68 -4.71
CA ALA A 131 5.97 11.40 -4.04
C ALA A 131 5.49 10.64 -2.78
N LEU A 132 5.28 9.31 -2.89
CA LEU A 132 4.89 8.46 -1.77
C LEU A 132 5.95 8.42 -0.67
N ALA A 133 7.22 8.22 -1.01
CA ALA A 133 8.31 8.23 -0.03
C ALA A 133 8.44 9.59 0.68
N THR A 134 8.24 10.69 -0.05
CA THR A 134 8.23 12.04 0.52
C THR A 134 7.07 12.24 1.49
N ALA A 135 5.88 11.74 1.14
CA ALA A 135 4.72 11.79 2.02
C ALA A 135 4.93 10.95 3.28
N ILE A 136 5.50 9.75 3.17
CA ILE A 136 5.80 8.89 4.33
C ILE A 136 6.77 9.61 5.27
N ARG A 137 7.84 10.23 4.76
CA ARG A 137 8.74 11.05 5.59
C ARG A 137 8.02 12.20 6.30
N LYS A 138 7.00 12.79 5.65
CA LYS A 138 6.20 13.87 6.24
C LYS A 138 5.18 13.38 7.26
N ILE A 139 4.62 12.18 7.07
CA ILE A 139 3.76 11.51 8.05
C ILE A 139 4.56 11.26 9.34
N GLY A 140 5.83 10.94 9.21
CA GLY A 140 6.75 10.73 10.31
C GLY A 140 6.92 9.25 10.66
N ASP A 141 7.13 8.97 11.94
CA ASP A 141 7.45 7.64 12.43
C ASP A 141 6.51 6.55 11.85
N CYS A 142 7.14 5.58 11.23
CA CYS A 142 6.48 4.43 10.61
C CYS A 142 7.34 3.19 10.89
N ASP A 143 6.75 2.15 11.47
CA ASP A 143 7.46 0.91 11.76
C ASP A 143 7.41 -0.06 10.59
N VAL A 144 6.27 -0.10 9.88
CA VAL A 144 6.03 -1.04 8.78
C VAL A 144 5.25 -0.34 7.66
N ILE A 145 5.65 -0.59 6.43
CA ILE A 145 4.90 -0.20 5.23
C ILE A 145 4.49 -1.47 4.51
N ILE A 146 3.22 -1.60 4.21
CA ILE A 146 2.65 -2.75 3.49
C ILE A 146 1.94 -2.23 2.23
N GLY A 147 2.15 -2.89 1.11
CA GLY A 147 1.46 -2.58 -0.14
C GLY A 147 1.16 -3.84 -0.93
N GLY A 148 0.14 -3.83 -1.76
CA GLY A 148 -0.09 -4.87 -2.74
C GLY A 148 1.11 -5.02 -3.67
N ARG A 149 1.34 -6.21 -4.19
CA ARG A 149 2.44 -6.50 -5.12
C ARG A 149 2.44 -5.53 -6.31
N GLN A 150 1.26 -5.24 -6.85
CA GLN A 150 1.08 -4.34 -7.97
C GLN A 150 -0.35 -3.78 -8.05
N ALA A 151 -0.54 -2.74 -8.85
CA ALA A 151 -1.86 -2.26 -9.22
C ALA A 151 -2.32 -2.98 -10.49
N ILE A 152 -3.55 -3.52 -10.51
CA ILE A 152 -4.10 -4.31 -11.62
C ILE A 152 -4.33 -3.52 -12.91
N ASP A 153 -4.17 -2.21 -12.89
CA ASP A 153 -4.33 -1.33 -14.07
C ASP A 153 -3.01 -1.03 -14.79
N GLY A 154 -1.87 -1.36 -14.21
CA GLY A 154 -0.55 -1.07 -14.77
C GLY A 154 0.44 -2.23 -14.69
N ASP A 155 0.26 -3.17 -13.77
CA ASP A 155 1.01 -4.42 -13.60
C ASP A 155 2.54 -4.27 -13.60
N THR A 156 3.06 -3.15 -13.06
CA THR A 156 4.51 -2.90 -13.08
C THR A 156 5.25 -3.53 -11.92
N ALA A 157 4.60 -3.74 -10.77
CA ALA A 157 5.19 -4.25 -9.53
C ALA A 157 6.46 -3.49 -9.05
N GLN A 158 6.58 -2.20 -9.38
CA GLN A 158 7.80 -1.42 -9.16
C GLN A 158 7.70 -0.42 -8.01
N VAL A 159 6.49 0.06 -7.69
CA VAL A 159 6.31 1.18 -6.74
C VAL A 159 6.78 0.81 -5.34
N GLY A 160 6.41 -0.37 -4.83
CA GLY A 160 6.85 -0.85 -3.51
C GLY A 160 8.38 -0.86 -3.35
N PRO A 161 9.11 -1.60 -4.22
CA PRO A 161 10.58 -1.62 -4.20
C PRO A 161 11.23 -0.24 -4.30
N GLN A 162 10.70 0.62 -5.16
CA GLN A 162 11.23 1.98 -5.32
C GLN A 162 10.97 2.86 -4.09
N VAL A 163 9.86 2.68 -3.40
CA VAL A 163 9.58 3.36 -2.12
C VAL A 163 10.58 2.87 -1.06
N ALA A 164 10.81 1.55 -0.95
CA ALA A 164 11.77 0.97 -0.03
C ALA A 164 13.17 1.57 -0.25
N GLU A 165 13.65 1.55 -1.48
CA GLU A 165 14.97 2.10 -1.84
C GLU A 165 15.08 3.59 -1.46
N LYS A 166 14.06 4.39 -1.79
CA LYS A 166 14.05 5.83 -1.47
C LYS A 166 14.02 6.12 0.03
N LEU A 167 13.49 5.24 0.82
CA LEU A 167 13.42 5.35 2.28
C LEU A 167 14.60 4.67 2.99
N GLY A 168 15.41 3.89 2.27
CA GLY A 168 16.50 3.08 2.86
C GLY A 168 15.99 1.93 3.72
N LEU A 169 14.85 1.33 3.35
CA LEU A 169 14.18 0.28 4.10
C LEU A 169 14.57 -1.11 3.58
N THR A 170 14.62 -2.07 4.48
CA THR A 170 14.65 -3.49 4.08
C THR A 170 13.33 -3.83 3.40
N GLN A 171 13.41 -4.50 2.25
CA GLN A 171 12.21 -4.94 1.54
C GLN A 171 12.07 -6.45 1.55
N ILE A 172 10.83 -6.91 1.71
CA ILE A 172 10.42 -8.30 1.56
C ILE A 172 9.33 -8.32 0.49
N THR A 173 9.50 -9.19 -0.52
CA THR A 173 8.62 -9.23 -1.67
C THR A 173 7.87 -10.55 -1.72
N TYR A 174 6.65 -10.52 -2.30
CA TYR A 174 5.81 -11.71 -2.42
C TYR A 174 5.57 -12.40 -1.07
N ALA A 175 5.38 -11.62 -0.01
CA ALA A 175 5.01 -12.15 1.28
C ALA A 175 3.56 -12.64 1.26
N GLU A 176 3.30 -13.82 1.81
CA GLU A 176 1.95 -14.38 1.93
C GLU A 176 1.37 -14.12 3.33
N GLU A 177 2.19 -14.25 4.34
CA GLU A 177 1.78 -14.12 5.74
C GLU A 177 2.91 -13.55 6.60
N ILE A 178 2.54 -12.78 7.60
CA ILE A 178 3.44 -12.33 8.66
C ILE A 178 3.21 -13.25 9.85
N LEU A 179 4.18 -14.11 10.13
CA LEU A 179 4.07 -15.10 11.21
C LEU A 179 4.42 -14.53 12.57
N GLU A 180 5.41 -13.66 12.61
CA GLU A 180 5.93 -13.05 13.84
C GLU A 180 6.52 -11.68 13.56
N VAL A 181 6.37 -10.76 14.50
CA VAL A 181 7.06 -9.47 14.51
C VAL A 181 7.96 -9.47 15.74
N GLY A 182 9.25 -9.50 15.50
CA GLY A 182 10.28 -9.52 16.54
C GLY A 182 11.35 -8.45 16.34
N ASP A 183 12.36 -8.51 17.21
CA ASP A 183 13.53 -7.60 17.16
C ASP A 183 14.41 -7.80 15.90
#